data_f05f27734474806cfe86110bf7458915
#
_entry.id   f05f27734474806cfe86110bf7458915
#
_cell.length_a   1.000
_cell.length_b   1.000
_cell.length_c   1.000
_cell.angle_alpha   90.00
_cell.angle_beta   90.00
_cell.angle_gamma   90.00
#
_symmetry.space_group_name_H-M   'P 1'
#
loop_
_entity.id
_entity.type
_entity.pdbx_description
1 polymer ?
#
loop_
_entity_poly.entity_id
_entity_poly.type
_entity_poly.pdbx_seq_one_letter_code
_entity_poly.pdbx_strand_id
1 'polypeptide(L)'
;GDGSLLGVVRESARHQVPIIGVNRGSLGFLTTYSADEIRTHFPELLKGDYQLAWRSLLDCSTGPGQHDLALNDVLIKDQRNSHLVRLGVYADGEFVTDYYSDGLIFATPTGSTAYNLSAGGPLIHPGAEVIAMTPICPHTLSNRSIIFRHDVTLRVFNRVKNSPLLVGVDGQRNLITCEGSPIEISLSSIRLPLIQRRDYEHFSVVRTKLKWSGGAAGHAGSLTRD
;
A
#
# COMPACT_ATOMS: atom_id res chain seq x y z
N GLY A 1 3.47 -13.29 -9.19
CA GLY A 1 4.06 -12.32 -8.24
C GLY A 1 2.96 -11.53 -7.54
N ASP A 2 3.34 -10.55 -6.71
CA ASP A 2 2.40 -9.74 -5.91
C ASP A 2 1.30 -9.08 -6.75
N GLY A 3 1.60 -8.66 -7.99
CA GLY A 3 0.62 -8.06 -8.89
C GLY A 3 -0.59 -8.93 -9.21
N SER A 4 -0.42 -10.24 -9.33
CA SER A 4 -1.56 -11.16 -9.56
C SER A 4 -2.46 -11.28 -8.34
N LEU A 5 -1.88 -11.14 -7.14
CA LEU A 5 -2.63 -11.15 -5.88
C LEU A 5 -3.49 -9.90 -5.76
N LEU A 6 -2.98 -8.73 -6.18
CA LEU A 6 -3.74 -7.47 -6.16
C LEU A 6 -5.06 -7.56 -6.93
N GLY A 7 -5.11 -8.36 -8.01
CA GLY A 7 -6.32 -8.55 -8.81
C GLY A 7 -7.50 -9.20 -8.08
N VAL A 8 -7.24 -9.98 -7.03
CA VAL A 8 -8.29 -10.71 -6.27
C VAL A 8 -8.57 -10.11 -4.89
N VAL A 9 -7.80 -9.10 -4.49
CA VAL A 9 -7.89 -8.50 -3.13
C VAL A 9 -9.29 -8.04 -2.79
N ARG A 10 -9.93 -7.28 -3.69
CA ARG A 10 -11.24 -6.67 -3.44
C ARG A 10 -12.30 -7.72 -3.12
N GLU A 11 -12.39 -8.76 -3.93
CA GLU A 11 -13.39 -9.82 -3.74
C GLU A 11 -13.07 -10.67 -2.50
N SER A 12 -11.81 -11.05 -2.32
CA SER A 12 -11.38 -11.81 -1.13
C SER A 12 -11.64 -11.05 0.15
N ALA A 13 -11.32 -9.75 0.18
CA ALA A 13 -11.53 -8.93 1.37
C ALA A 13 -13.01 -8.75 1.70
N ARG A 14 -13.86 -8.47 0.71
CA ARG A 14 -15.32 -8.33 0.90
C ARG A 14 -15.97 -9.59 1.44
N HIS A 15 -15.53 -10.74 0.98
CA HIS A 15 -16.04 -12.04 1.40
C HIS A 15 -15.26 -12.66 2.56
N GLN A 16 -14.23 -11.97 3.06
CA GLN A 16 -13.35 -12.45 4.15
C GLN A 16 -12.73 -13.82 3.86
N VAL A 17 -12.43 -14.11 2.59
CA VAL A 17 -11.79 -15.35 2.16
C VAL A 17 -10.28 -15.20 2.31
N PRO A 18 -9.62 -16.04 3.14
CA PRO A 18 -8.17 -16.00 3.26
C PRO A 18 -7.46 -16.32 1.94
N ILE A 19 -6.48 -15.51 1.58
CA ILE A 19 -5.65 -15.75 0.41
C ILE A 19 -4.24 -16.15 0.80
N ILE A 20 -3.66 -17.03 -0.02
CA ILE A 20 -2.26 -17.44 0.08
C ILE A 20 -1.50 -16.98 -1.17
N GLY A 21 -0.44 -16.22 -0.96
CA GLY A 21 0.44 -15.79 -2.04
C GLY A 21 1.55 -16.82 -2.31
N VAL A 22 1.54 -17.38 -3.52
CA VAL A 22 2.61 -18.28 -3.99
C VAL A 22 3.40 -17.61 -5.10
N ASN A 23 4.72 -17.53 -4.96
CA ASN A 23 5.57 -16.97 -6.00
C ASN A 23 6.06 -18.08 -6.96
N ARG A 24 6.29 -17.70 -8.22
CA ARG A 24 6.87 -18.55 -9.26
C ARG A 24 8.30 -18.12 -9.65
N GLY A 25 8.87 -17.20 -8.88
CA GLY A 25 10.19 -16.63 -9.13
C GLY A 25 10.79 -16.06 -7.83
N SER A 26 11.12 -14.77 -7.79
CA SER A 26 11.66 -14.15 -6.57
C SER A 26 10.59 -13.96 -5.50
N LEU A 27 10.95 -14.17 -4.25
CA LEU A 27 10.11 -13.90 -3.07
C LEU A 27 9.49 -12.49 -3.16
N GLY A 28 8.17 -12.37 -2.88
CA GLY A 28 7.45 -11.10 -2.78
C GLY A 28 7.26 -10.67 -1.33
N PHE A 29 6.66 -9.50 -1.13
CA PHE A 29 6.21 -9.05 0.19
C PHE A 29 4.87 -9.68 0.59
N LEU A 30 4.07 -10.10 -0.39
CA LEU A 30 2.76 -10.72 -0.21
C LEU A 30 2.78 -12.22 -0.45
N THR A 31 3.83 -12.73 -1.11
CA THR A 31 3.95 -14.14 -1.49
C THR A 31 4.97 -14.82 -0.58
N THR A 32 4.49 -15.55 0.43
CA THR A 32 5.32 -16.15 1.49
C THR A 32 5.74 -17.57 1.21
N TYR A 33 5.21 -18.18 0.14
CA TYR A 33 5.57 -19.54 -0.29
C TYR A 33 6.09 -19.54 -1.72
N SER A 34 7.10 -20.34 -2.00
CA SER A 34 7.47 -20.76 -3.36
C SER A 34 6.54 -21.87 -3.85
N ALA A 35 6.60 -22.16 -5.16
CA ALA A 35 5.80 -23.25 -5.75
C ALA A 35 6.13 -24.63 -5.16
N ASP A 36 7.37 -24.87 -4.76
CA ASP A 36 7.79 -26.13 -4.16
C ASP A 36 7.43 -26.20 -2.67
N GLU A 37 7.65 -25.11 -1.92
CA GLU A 37 7.24 -25.01 -0.52
C GLU A 37 5.74 -25.21 -0.34
N ILE A 38 4.89 -24.63 -1.19
CA ILE A 38 3.45 -24.80 -1.06
C ILE A 38 3.01 -26.27 -1.23
N ARG A 39 3.67 -27.02 -2.12
CA ARG A 39 3.36 -28.45 -2.30
C ARG A 39 3.68 -29.25 -1.06
N THR A 40 4.80 -28.95 -0.41
CA THR A 40 5.25 -29.62 0.80
C THR A 40 4.36 -29.30 2.00
N HIS A 41 4.00 -28.01 2.14
CA HIS A 41 3.21 -27.54 3.30
C HIS A 41 1.68 -27.61 3.09
N PHE A 42 1.20 -28.03 1.92
CA PHE A 42 -0.23 -28.06 1.62
C PHE A 42 -1.05 -28.92 2.61
N PRO A 43 -0.58 -30.11 3.04
CA PRO A 43 -1.29 -30.92 4.03
C PRO A 43 -1.42 -30.22 5.41
N GLU A 44 -0.43 -29.42 5.78
CA GLU A 44 -0.42 -28.64 7.03
C GLU A 44 -1.41 -27.47 6.94
N LEU A 45 -1.44 -26.80 5.80
CA LEU A 45 -2.40 -25.72 5.54
C LEU A 45 -3.85 -26.22 5.62
N LEU A 46 -4.14 -27.40 5.10
CA LEU A 46 -5.48 -28.02 5.19
C LEU A 46 -5.87 -28.36 6.62
N LYS A 47 -4.89 -28.57 7.52
CA LYS A 47 -5.12 -28.78 8.95
C LYS A 47 -5.25 -27.46 9.73
N GLY A 48 -5.11 -26.32 9.07
CA GLY A 48 -5.14 -25.00 9.71
C GLY A 48 -3.79 -24.59 10.33
N ASP A 49 -2.69 -25.25 9.98
CA ASP A 49 -1.36 -24.91 10.49
C ASP A 49 -0.73 -23.75 9.73
N TYR A 50 -1.27 -22.57 9.95
CA TYR A 50 -0.79 -21.28 9.42
C TYR A 50 -1.16 -20.16 10.38
N GLN A 51 -0.68 -18.95 10.11
CA GLN A 51 -1.17 -17.73 10.75
C GLN A 51 -1.87 -16.83 9.74
N LEU A 52 -2.88 -16.09 10.22
CA LEU A 52 -3.52 -15.03 9.44
C LEU A 52 -2.87 -13.70 9.77
N ALA A 53 -2.34 -13.05 8.75
CA ALA A 53 -1.91 -11.65 8.82
C ALA A 53 -3.00 -10.76 8.23
N TRP A 54 -3.64 -9.98 9.08
CA TRP A 54 -4.66 -9.04 8.68
C TRP A 54 -4.03 -7.78 8.09
N ARG A 55 -4.31 -7.53 6.81
CA ARG A 55 -3.78 -6.37 6.10
C ARG A 55 -4.83 -5.28 6.00
N SER A 56 -4.45 -4.08 6.39
CA SER A 56 -5.28 -2.88 6.20
C SER A 56 -5.47 -2.60 4.72
N LEU A 57 -6.65 -2.10 4.37
CA LEU A 57 -6.97 -1.61 3.04
C LEU A 57 -7.29 -0.12 3.11
N LEU A 58 -6.98 0.63 2.06
CA LEU A 58 -7.53 1.95 1.86
C LEU A 58 -8.91 1.83 1.21
N ASP A 59 -9.83 2.62 1.71
CA ASP A 59 -11.10 2.92 1.07
C ASP A 59 -10.94 4.23 0.30
N CYS A 60 -11.24 4.23 -1.00
CA CYS A 60 -11.12 5.40 -1.85
C CYS A 60 -12.45 5.66 -2.57
N SER A 61 -12.96 6.88 -2.45
CA SER A 61 -14.15 7.35 -3.16
C SER A 61 -13.85 8.63 -3.92
N THR A 62 -14.37 8.75 -5.13
CA THR A 62 -14.27 9.96 -5.97
C THR A 62 -15.64 10.58 -6.27
N GLY A 63 -16.69 10.08 -5.62
CA GLY A 63 -18.06 10.53 -5.76
C GLY A 63 -19.07 9.38 -5.74
N PRO A 64 -20.37 9.66 -5.93
CA PRO A 64 -21.41 8.64 -5.88
C PRO A 64 -21.16 7.48 -6.86
N GLY A 65 -21.15 6.26 -6.33
CA GLY A 65 -20.93 5.04 -7.12
C GLY A 65 -19.50 4.80 -7.61
N GLN A 66 -18.57 5.69 -7.28
CA GLN A 66 -17.15 5.59 -7.61
C GLN A 66 -16.35 5.29 -6.34
N HIS A 67 -16.14 4.00 -6.06
CA HIS A 67 -15.55 3.53 -4.83
C HIS A 67 -14.73 2.25 -5.07
N ASP A 68 -13.54 2.16 -4.48
CA ASP A 68 -12.72 0.95 -4.55
C ASP A 68 -11.82 0.80 -3.30
N LEU A 69 -11.28 -0.41 -3.13
CA LEU A 69 -10.36 -0.79 -2.05
C LEU A 69 -8.96 -1.00 -2.59
N ALA A 70 -7.96 -0.42 -1.93
CA ALA A 70 -6.56 -0.63 -2.26
C ALA A 70 -5.82 -1.39 -1.15
N LEU A 71 -5.04 -2.41 -1.53
CA LEU A 71 -4.13 -3.09 -0.62
C LEU A 71 -2.80 -2.33 -0.49
N ASN A 72 -2.28 -1.82 -1.60
CA ASN A 72 -1.03 -1.07 -1.60
C ASN A 72 -1.27 0.43 -1.51
N ASP A 73 -1.82 1.01 -2.55
CA ASP A 73 -1.87 2.46 -2.66
C ASP A 73 -2.99 3.00 -3.55
N VAL A 74 -3.32 4.26 -3.31
CA VAL A 74 -4.12 5.13 -4.18
C VAL A 74 -3.21 6.23 -4.70
N LEU A 75 -3.10 6.32 -6.02
CA LEU A 75 -2.32 7.34 -6.73
C LEU A 75 -3.25 8.40 -7.30
N ILE A 76 -2.98 9.67 -7.03
CA ILE A 76 -3.65 10.82 -7.64
C ILE A 76 -2.66 11.60 -8.49
N LYS A 77 -2.91 11.73 -9.80
CA LYS A 77 -2.06 12.48 -10.73
C LYS A 77 -2.87 13.10 -11.87
N ASP A 78 -2.22 13.91 -12.72
CA ASP A 78 -2.83 14.38 -13.96
C ASP A 78 -3.11 13.21 -14.91
N GLN A 79 -4.29 13.23 -15.54
CA GLN A 79 -4.70 12.16 -16.46
C GLN A 79 -3.82 12.09 -17.70
N ARG A 80 -3.28 13.21 -18.15
CA ARG A 80 -2.45 13.31 -19.37
C ARG A 80 -0.97 13.01 -19.12
N ASN A 81 -0.57 12.80 -17.86
CA ASN A 81 0.83 12.57 -17.43
C ASN A 81 1.84 13.66 -17.81
N SER A 82 1.38 14.83 -18.22
CA SER A 82 2.23 15.90 -18.75
C SER A 82 2.19 17.19 -17.93
N HIS A 83 1.38 17.22 -16.89
CA HIS A 83 1.17 18.40 -16.08
C HIS A 83 1.29 18.08 -14.60
N LEU A 84 1.83 19.06 -13.88
CA LEU A 84 1.83 19.01 -12.42
C LEU A 84 0.40 19.17 -11.90
N VAL A 85 0.08 18.46 -10.84
CA VAL A 85 -1.18 18.62 -10.13
C VAL A 85 -1.05 19.67 -9.04
N ARG A 86 -2.13 20.39 -8.77
CA ARG A 86 -2.26 21.23 -7.59
C ARG A 86 -3.40 20.68 -6.73
N LEU A 87 -3.05 20.07 -5.61
CA LEU A 87 -3.97 19.32 -4.76
C LEU A 87 -4.00 19.90 -3.37
N GLY A 88 -5.17 20.31 -2.92
CA GLY A 88 -5.39 20.72 -1.53
C GLY A 88 -5.81 19.53 -0.67
N VAL A 89 -5.09 19.26 0.40
CA VAL A 89 -5.34 18.13 1.30
C VAL A 89 -5.91 18.61 2.62
N TYR A 90 -6.94 17.91 3.10
CA TYR A 90 -7.59 18.11 4.39
C TYR A 90 -7.62 16.78 5.16
N ALA A 91 -7.40 16.82 6.45
CA ALA A 91 -7.51 15.70 7.38
C ALA A 91 -8.59 16.01 8.42
N ASP A 92 -9.65 15.24 8.47
CA ASP A 92 -10.83 15.46 9.35
C ASP A 92 -11.40 16.88 9.27
N GLY A 93 -11.29 17.52 8.09
CA GLY A 93 -11.72 18.89 7.85
C GLY A 93 -10.66 19.96 8.11
N GLU A 94 -9.57 19.64 8.75
CA GLU A 94 -8.43 20.53 8.96
C GLU A 94 -7.59 20.61 7.68
N PHE A 95 -7.22 21.82 7.26
CA PHE A 95 -6.35 22.03 6.10
C PHE A 95 -4.91 21.61 6.42
N VAL A 96 -4.39 20.64 5.66
CA VAL A 96 -2.99 20.18 5.81
C VAL A 96 -2.06 21.10 5.00
N THR A 97 -2.21 21.08 3.67
CA THR A 97 -1.45 21.96 2.76
C THR A 97 -1.93 21.81 1.31
N ASP A 98 -1.48 22.71 0.44
CA ASP A 98 -1.54 22.54 -1.01
C ASP A 98 -0.25 21.90 -1.52
N TYR A 99 -0.37 20.83 -2.33
CA TYR A 99 0.75 20.20 -3.03
C TYR A 99 0.78 20.65 -4.48
N TYR A 100 1.98 20.99 -4.96
CA TYR A 100 2.29 21.20 -6.37
C TYR A 100 3.37 20.19 -6.76
N SER A 101 2.97 19.13 -7.45
CA SER A 101 3.79 17.92 -7.66
C SER A 101 3.31 17.14 -8.88
N ASP A 102 4.03 16.08 -9.27
CA ASP A 102 3.58 15.12 -10.29
C ASP A 102 2.38 14.30 -9.82
N GLY A 103 2.20 14.16 -8.51
CA GLY A 103 1.08 13.44 -7.91
C GLY A 103 1.22 13.27 -6.40
N LEU A 104 0.21 12.63 -5.81
CA LEU A 104 0.21 12.17 -4.42
C LEU A 104 -0.06 10.68 -4.37
N ILE A 105 0.66 9.96 -3.52
CA ILE A 105 0.43 8.56 -3.19
C ILE A 105 -0.11 8.50 -1.77
N PHE A 106 -1.20 7.75 -1.59
CA PHE A 106 -1.71 7.35 -0.28
C PHE A 106 -1.50 5.85 -0.15
N ALA A 107 -0.68 5.42 0.80
CA ALA A 107 -0.29 4.03 0.92
C ALA A 107 -0.71 3.43 2.26
N THR A 108 -1.10 2.15 2.22
CA THR A 108 -1.19 1.31 3.41
C THR A 108 0.22 0.96 3.92
N PRO A 109 0.37 0.42 5.13
CA PRO A 109 1.62 -0.16 5.57
C PRO A 109 2.14 -1.26 4.63
N THR A 110 1.26 -2.07 4.05
CA THR A 110 1.61 -3.08 3.05
C THR A 110 2.19 -2.42 1.78
N GLY A 111 1.53 -1.39 1.29
CA GLY A 111 1.94 -0.62 0.11
C GLY A 111 3.17 0.26 0.33
N SER A 112 3.62 0.43 1.58
CA SER A 112 4.83 1.20 1.89
C SER A 112 6.08 0.67 1.18
N THR A 113 6.09 -0.60 0.80
CA THR A 113 7.17 -1.26 0.05
C THR A 113 6.96 -1.27 -1.47
N ALA A 114 5.83 -0.71 -1.96
CA ALA A 114 5.47 -0.62 -3.37
C ALA A 114 5.84 0.76 -3.96
N TYR A 115 4.93 1.43 -4.66
CA TYR A 115 5.23 2.71 -5.31
C TYR A 115 5.58 3.82 -4.32
N ASN A 116 5.02 3.78 -3.11
CA ASN A 116 5.39 4.67 -2.00
C ASN A 116 6.91 4.69 -1.75
N LEU A 117 7.56 3.52 -1.74
CA LEU A 117 9.01 3.42 -1.54
C LEU A 117 9.78 4.11 -2.67
N SER A 118 9.37 3.88 -3.92
CA SER A 118 9.99 4.50 -5.10
C SER A 118 9.85 6.02 -5.11
N ALA A 119 8.77 6.54 -4.53
CA ALA A 119 8.54 7.97 -4.35
C ALA A 119 9.29 8.59 -3.15
N GLY A 120 10.10 7.81 -2.44
CA GLY A 120 10.84 8.25 -1.26
C GLY A 120 10.02 8.28 0.03
N GLY A 121 8.89 7.60 0.05
CA GLY A 121 8.07 7.44 1.26
C GLY A 121 8.69 6.46 2.27
N PRO A 122 8.24 6.49 3.53
CA PRO A 122 8.78 5.66 4.59
C PRO A 122 8.38 4.19 4.42
N LEU A 123 9.24 3.29 4.92
CA LEU A 123 8.86 1.91 5.18
C LEU A 123 8.04 1.84 6.46
N ILE A 124 6.93 1.13 6.40
CA ILE A 124 5.99 0.98 7.52
C ILE A 124 5.80 -0.51 7.80
N HIS A 125 5.90 -0.89 9.08
CA HIS A 125 5.63 -2.26 9.47
C HIS A 125 4.18 -2.64 9.11
N PRO A 126 3.93 -3.79 8.44
CA PRO A 126 2.61 -4.14 7.91
C PRO A 126 1.52 -4.34 8.98
N GLY A 127 1.89 -4.47 10.24
CA GLY A 127 0.97 -4.52 11.37
C GLY A 127 0.58 -3.15 11.93
N ALA A 128 1.12 -2.05 11.41
CA ALA A 128 0.68 -0.71 11.82
C ALA A 128 -0.69 -0.37 11.21
N GLU A 129 -1.43 0.52 11.87
CA GLU A 129 -2.74 1.00 11.41
C GLU A 129 -2.63 2.50 11.12
N VAL A 130 -2.06 2.84 9.96
CA VAL A 130 -1.78 4.21 9.55
C VAL A 130 -1.95 4.36 8.04
N ILE A 131 -2.07 5.60 7.58
CA ILE A 131 -2.02 5.97 6.16
C ILE A 131 -0.75 6.79 5.93
N ALA A 132 0.09 6.39 4.98
CA ALA A 132 1.18 7.23 4.50
C ALA A 132 0.71 8.06 3.31
N MET A 133 1.00 9.35 3.32
CA MET A 133 0.83 10.24 2.16
C MET A 133 2.21 10.71 1.71
N THR A 134 2.55 10.44 0.45
CA THR A 134 3.87 10.77 -0.12
C THR A 134 3.69 11.57 -1.41
N PRO A 135 4.22 12.80 -1.50
CA PRO A 135 4.21 13.55 -2.74
C PRO A 135 5.24 13.00 -3.73
N ILE A 136 4.90 13.00 -5.02
CA ILE A 136 5.79 12.61 -6.12
C ILE A 136 6.41 13.87 -6.69
N CYS A 137 7.75 13.98 -6.66
CA CYS A 137 8.50 15.11 -7.21
C CYS A 137 7.90 16.47 -6.86
N PRO A 138 7.68 16.79 -5.57
CA PRO A 138 7.08 18.05 -5.19
C PRO A 138 8.00 19.24 -5.53
N HIS A 139 7.42 20.34 -6.00
CA HIS A 139 8.15 21.57 -6.31
C HIS A 139 8.68 22.30 -5.07
N THR A 140 8.10 22.03 -3.90
CA THR A 140 8.54 22.63 -2.63
C THR A 140 9.49 21.68 -1.91
N LEU A 141 10.72 22.10 -1.72
CA LEU A 141 11.77 21.28 -1.08
C LEU A 141 11.48 20.87 0.38
N SER A 142 10.59 21.60 1.07
CA SER A 142 10.17 21.30 2.43
C SER A 142 9.09 20.22 2.53
N ASN A 143 8.44 19.86 1.43
CA ASN A 143 7.41 18.83 1.46
C ASN A 143 8.02 17.47 1.84
N ARG A 144 7.33 16.78 2.75
CA ARG A 144 7.72 15.44 3.25
C ARG A 144 6.51 14.55 3.25
N SER A 145 6.75 13.24 3.30
CA SER A 145 5.71 12.27 3.57
C SER A 145 5.12 12.50 4.95
N ILE A 146 3.81 12.35 5.07
CA ILE A 146 3.07 12.49 6.32
C ILE A 146 2.43 11.13 6.63
N ILE A 147 2.52 10.73 7.90
CA ILE A 147 1.83 9.56 8.41
C ILE A 147 0.61 10.02 9.20
N PHE A 148 -0.54 9.52 8.83
CA PHE A 148 -1.81 9.80 9.50
C PHE A 148 -2.25 8.59 10.31
N ARG A 149 -2.98 8.85 11.39
CA ARG A 149 -3.60 7.84 12.24
C ARG A 149 -4.68 7.05 11.47
N HIS A 150 -5.07 5.91 12.01
CA HIS A 150 -5.97 4.95 11.35
C HIS A 150 -7.42 5.45 11.14
N ASP A 151 -7.89 6.35 11.99
CA ASP A 151 -9.28 6.84 12.03
C ASP A 151 -9.47 8.17 11.28
N VAL A 152 -8.43 8.65 10.56
CA VAL A 152 -8.51 9.87 9.76
C VAL A 152 -9.31 9.68 8.48
N THR A 153 -10.07 10.70 8.10
CA THR A 153 -10.62 10.84 6.75
C THR A 153 -9.89 11.95 6.01
N LEU A 154 -9.17 11.57 4.96
CA LEU A 154 -8.46 12.51 4.10
C LEU A 154 -9.34 12.92 2.93
N ARG A 155 -9.40 14.22 2.64
CA ARG A 155 -10.10 14.78 1.48
C ARG A 155 -9.12 15.54 0.60
N VAL A 156 -9.07 15.16 -0.66
CA VAL A 156 -8.17 15.78 -1.65
C VAL A 156 -8.99 16.52 -2.69
N PHE A 157 -8.73 17.81 -2.83
CA PHE A 157 -9.40 18.68 -3.77
C PHE A 157 -8.47 19.06 -4.91
N ASN A 158 -8.93 18.93 -6.15
CA ASN A 158 -8.25 19.52 -7.29
C ASN A 158 -8.40 21.05 -7.25
N ARG A 159 -7.28 21.75 -7.20
CA ARG A 159 -7.25 23.23 -7.22
C ARG A 159 -7.28 23.82 -8.62
N VAL A 160 -7.16 22.99 -9.65
CA VAL A 160 -7.15 23.44 -11.05
C VAL A 160 -8.45 23.00 -11.72
N LYS A 161 -9.24 23.97 -12.18
CA LYS A 161 -10.46 23.69 -12.94
C LYS A 161 -10.10 23.12 -14.32
N ASN A 162 -10.97 22.26 -14.85
CA ASN A 162 -10.82 21.65 -16.19
C ASN A 162 -9.50 20.85 -16.38
N SER A 163 -8.88 20.41 -15.27
CA SER A 163 -7.71 19.52 -15.30
C SER A 163 -8.13 18.16 -14.75
N PRO A 164 -8.42 17.17 -15.61
CA PRO A 164 -8.90 15.87 -15.15
C PRO A 164 -7.79 15.13 -14.39
N LEU A 165 -8.16 14.54 -13.25
CA LEU A 165 -7.28 13.70 -12.46
C LEU A 165 -7.49 12.22 -12.81
N LEU A 166 -6.40 11.47 -12.76
CA LEU A 166 -6.40 10.02 -12.71
C LEU A 166 -6.26 9.59 -11.26
N VAL A 167 -7.19 8.79 -10.78
CA VAL A 167 -7.12 8.14 -9.46
C VAL A 167 -6.91 6.65 -9.68
N GLY A 168 -5.66 6.22 -9.55
CA GLY A 168 -5.27 4.83 -9.71
C GLY A 168 -5.33 4.06 -8.38
N VAL A 169 -5.85 2.84 -8.41
CA VAL A 169 -5.95 1.94 -7.25
C VAL A 169 -5.08 0.72 -7.50
N ASP A 170 -4.09 0.50 -6.63
CA ASP A 170 -3.11 -0.61 -6.71
C ASP A 170 -2.40 -0.72 -8.07
N GLY A 171 -2.34 0.36 -8.84
CA GLY A 171 -1.77 0.36 -10.19
C GLY A 171 -2.53 -0.50 -11.22
N GLN A 172 -3.73 -0.98 -10.88
CA GLN A 172 -4.51 -1.91 -11.72
C GLN A 172 -5.86 -1.36 -12.15
N ARG A 173 -6.46 -0.49 -11.38
CA ARG A 173 -7.78 0.07 -11.62
C ARG A 173 -7.74 1.58 -11.54
N ASN A 174 -8.68 2.22 -12.21
CA ASN A 174 -8.84 3.66 -12.17
C ASN A 174 -10.28 4.03 -11.79
N LEU A 175 -10.41 5.04 -10.94
CA LEU A 175 -11.69 5.66 -10.64
C LEU A 175 -11.87 6.93 -11.47
N ILE A 176 -13.10 7.20 -11.86
CA ILE A 176 -13.49 8.42 -12.54
C ILE A 176 -13.70 9.50 -11.48
N THR A 177 -13.10 10.67 -11.67
CA THR A 177 -13.30 11.81 -10.77
C THR A 177 -14.50 12.63 -11.22
N CYS A 178 -15.34 13.04 -10.25
CA CYS A 178 -16.40 14.01 -10.49
C CYS A 178 -15.87 15.42 -10.26
N GLU A 179 -16.11 16.34 -11.20
CA GLU A 179 -15.67 17.72 -11.06
C GLU A 179 -16.31 18.36 -9.81
N GLY A 180 -15.49 19.03 -9.02
CA GLY A 180 -15.91 19.69 -7.78
C GLY A 180 -16.07 18.77 -6.57
N SER A 181 -16.04 17.46 -6.74
CA SER A 181 -16.08 16.50 -5.63
C SER A 181 -14.67 16.23 -5.09
N PRO A 182 -14.51 16.09 -3.77
CA PRO A 182 -13.23 15.64 -3.21
C PRO A 182 -13.01 14.17 -3.52
N ILE A 183 -11.73 13.79 -3.56
CA ILE A 183 -11.32 12.40 -3.46
C ILE A 183 -11.19 12.11 -1.97
N GLU A 184 -11.98 11.16 -1.46
CA GLU A 184 -11.95 10.77 -0.05
C GLU A 184 -11.15 9.49 0.12
N ILE A 185 -10.26 9.46 1.12
CA ILE A 185 -9.40 8.33 1.44
C ILE A 185 -9.39 8.12 2.95
N SER A 186 -9.64 6.88 3.37
CA SER A 186 -9.58 6.45 4.77
C SER A 186 -9.08 5.00 4.86
N LEU A 187 -8.77 4.51 6.05
CA LEU A 187 -8.64 3.07 6.23
C LEU A 187 -10.03 2.42 6.21
N SER A 188 -10.14 1.34 5.46
CA SER A 188 -11.35 0.52 5.41
C SER A 188 -11.54 -0.23 6.73
N SER A 189 -12.80 -0.40 7.14
CA SER A 189 -13.16 -1.35 8.20
C SER A 189 -12.95 -2.82 7.78
N ILE A 190 -12.91 -3.07 6.47
CA ILE A 190 -12.62 -4.38 5.90
C ILE A 190 -11.10 -4.57 5.86
N ARG A 191 -10.62 -5.73 6.29
CA ARG A 191 -9.22 -6.13 6.22
C ARG A 191 -9.06 -7.37 5.35
N LEU A 192 -7.92 -7.51 4.70
CA LEU A 192 -7.60 -8.70 3.93
C LEU A 192 -6.96 -9.75 4.83
N PRO A 193 -7.54 -10.97 4.96
CA PRO A 193 -6.87 -12.08 5.62
C PRO A 193 -5.85 -12.73 4.68
N LEU A 194 -4.55 -12.54 4.99
CA LEU A 194 -3.44 -13.13 4.24
C LEU A 194 -2.86 -14.31 5.02
N ILE A 195 -2.82 -15.48 4.41
CA ILE A 195 -2.17 -16.66 4.99
C ILE A 195 -0.66 -16.47 4.95
N GLN A 196 -0.02 -16.61 6.10
CA GLN A 196 1.43 -16.56 6.25
C GLN A 196 1.94 -17.80 6.97
N ARG A 197 3.21 -18.11 6.74
CA ARG A 197 3.95 -19.13 7.51
C ARG A 197 4.08 -18.67 8.95
N ARG A 198 4.11 -19.61 9.90
CA ARG A 198 4.33 -19.30 11.32
C ARG A 198 5.71 -18.73 11.60
N ASP A 199 6.70 -19.12 10.81
CA ASP A 199 8.09 -18.67 10.88
C ASP A 199 8.38 -17.46 9.99
N TYR A 200 7.35 -16.73 9.54
CA TYR A 200 7.52 -15.54 8.71
C TYR A 200 8.18 -14.41 9.50
N GLU A 201 9.32 -13.96 9.00
CA GLU A 201 10.08 -12.83 9.54
C GLU A 201 10.06 -11.64 8.58
N HIS A 202 9.25 -10.63 8.88
CA HIS A 202 9.08 -9.45 8.01
C HIS A 202 10.41 -8.78 7.65
N PHE A 203 11.25 -8.49 8.63
CA PHE A 203 12.52 -7.79 8.38
C PHE A 203 13.56 -8.63 7.64
N SER A 204 13.48 -9.95 7.69
CA SER A 204 14.28 -10.83 6.85
C SER A 204 13.90 -10.64 5.36
N VAL A 205 12.61 -10.59 5.07
CA VAL A 205 12.11 -10.31 3.70
C VAL A 205 12.53 -8.91 3.26
N VAL A 206 12.39 -7.89 4.11
CA VAL A 206 12.82 -6.51 3.82
C VAL A 206 14.31 -6.46 3.48
N ARG A 207 15.18 -7.04 4.31
CA ARG A 207 16.63 -7.08 4.06
C ARG A 207 16.95 -7.74 2.73
N THR A 208 16.33 -8.88 2.44
CA THR A 208 16.55 -9.62 1.21
C THR A 208 16.11 -8.83 -0.02
N LYS A 209 14.91 -8.24 0.03
CA LYS A 209 14.33 -7.51 -1.09
C LYS A 209 15.01 -6.19 -1.37
N LEU A 210 15.36 -5.45 -0.33
CA LEU A 210 16.02 -4.15 -0.47
C LEU A 210 17.55 -4.26 -0.50
N LYS A 211 18.08 -5.50 -0.47
CA LYS A 211 19.52 -5.75 -0.45
C LYS A 211 20.23 -4.98 0.69
N TRP A 212 19.59 -4.91 1.83
CA TRP A 212 20.15 -4.30 3.03
C TRP A 212 21.16 -5.24 3.69
N SER A 213 22.11 -5.71 2.93
CA SER A 213 23.34 -6.28 3.50
C SER A 213 24.22 -5.07 3.83
N GLY A 214 24.31 -4.74 5.10
CA GLY A 214 25.36 -3.83 5.54
C GLY A 214 26.68 -4.35 4.95
N GLY A 215 27.44 -3.50 4.29
CA GLY A 215 28.68 -3.85 3.60
C GLY A 215 29.78 -4.33 4.54
N ALA A 216 29.56 -5.46 5.20
CA ALA A 216 30.51 -6.23 5.95
C ALA A 216 30.23 -7.70 5.68
N ALA A 217 31.01 -8.28 4.79
CA ALA A 217 31.29 -9.71 4.83
C ALA A 217 31.75 -10.05 6.25
N GLY A 218 31.01 -10.95 6.94
CA GLY A 218 31.46 -11.60 8.16
C GLY A 218 31.18 -10.84 9.44
N HIS A 219 30.06 -11.17 10.08
CA HIS A 219 29.93 -11.47 11.51
C HIS A 219 28.54 -12.08 11.76
N ALA A 220 28.45 -13.38 11.54
CA ALA A 220 27.44 -14.19 12.20
C ALA A 220 27.87 -14.28 13.68
N GLY A 221 27.61 -13.23 14.43
CA GLY A 221 27.75 -13.25 15.89
C GLY A 221 26.44 -13.79 16.46
N SER A 222 26.50 -15.00 17.00
CA SER A 222 25.48 -15.57 17.86
C SER A 222 25.26 -14.63 19.05
N LEU A 223 24.17 -13.86 19.04
CA LEU A 223 23.64 -13.27 20.26
C LEU A 223 22.93 -14.39 21.02
N THR A 224 23.63 -14.99 21.99
CA THR A 224 23.01 -15.79 23.05
C THR A 224 22.00 -14.88 23.77
N ARG A 225 20.75 -15.30 23.81
CA ARG A 225 19.74 -14.72 24.70
C ARG A 225 20.07 -15.21 26.10
N ASP A 226 20.46 -14.31 26.98
CA ASP A 226 20.33 -14.46 28.43
C ASP A 226 18.93 -14.04 28.86
#